data_5f3b4bc38c7a198a42f2a126f54a53ab
#
_entry.id   5f3b4bc38c7a198a42f2a126f54a53ab
#
_cell.length_a   1.000
_cell.length_b   1.000
_cell.length_c   1.000
_cell.angle_alpha   90.00
_cell.angle_beta   90.00
_cell.angle_gamma   90.00
#
_symmetry.space_group_name_H-M   'P 1'
#
loop_
_entity.id
_entity.type
_entity.pdbx_description
1 polymer ?
#
loop_
_entity_poly.entity_id
_entity_poly.type
_entity_poly.pdbx_seq_one_letter_code
_entity_poly.pdbx_strand_id
1 'polypeptide(L)'
;RQASGIQDSDYTINLLLDKAKYEEQIKSNYWVESAQLVYQFPTKFTIKVKEYDIVAYYVSGENHYPILSSGQLETSAVSLVSLPETYLSVLFNDSEQIKAFVSELSQISPELKAAIQKVELAPSKVTSDLIRLTMYDTDEVLVPLSEMSKKLPYYSKIKPQLSEPSVIDMEAGIYSYTVADKLIMEAEEKAKQEAKEAEKKQKEEEKKRLEEQQNKLEEEKKKLEEESNRNQTPQRSPRR
;
A
#
# COMPACT_ATOMS: atom_id res chain seq x y z
N ARG A 1 -0.94 5.09 -37.00
CA ARG A 1 -0.39 6.17 -37.87
C ARG A 1 -0.14 7.44 -37.06
N GLN A 2 -1.06 7.93 -36.22
CA GLN A 2 -0.85 9.15 -35.45
C GLN A 2 0.39 9.08 -34.53
N ALA A 3 0.57 7.97 -33.81
CA ALA A 3 1.68 7.78 -32.90
C ALA A 3 3.05 7.64 -33.59
N SER A 4 3.10 7.24 -34.85
CA SER A 4 4.37 7.07 -35.59
C SER A 4 4.87 8.35 -36.26
N GLY A 5 4.00 9.38 -36.41
CA GLY A 5 4.31 10.59 -37.15
C GLY A 5 4.49 10.38 -38.66
N ILE A 6 4.30 9.15 -39.20
CA ILE A 6 4.44 8.82 -40.61
C ILE A 6 3.25 9.36 -41.41
N GLN A 7 3.54 10.15 -42.45
CA GLN A 7 2.56 10.72 -43.35
C GLN A 7 2.54 9.97 -44.68
N ASP A 8 1.39 10.05 -45.37
CA ASP A 8 1.24 9.42 -46.71
C ASP A 8 2.14 10.10 -47.78
N SER A 9 2.67 11.30 -47.50
CA SER A 9 3.62 12.05 -48.28
C SER A 9 5.07 11.66 -48.12
N ASP A 10 5.40 10.83 -47.11
CA ASP A 10 6.76 10.46 -46.83
C ASP A 10 7.35 9.54 -47.90
N TYR A 11 8.53 9.90 -48.37
CA TYR A 11 9.24 9.07 -49.36
C TYR A 11 9.79 7.81 -48.70
N THR A 12 9.72 6.68 -49.41
CA THR A 12 10.23 5.36 -49.01
C THR A 12 11.67 5.42 -48.45
N ILE A 13 12.53 6.24 -49.08
CA ILE A 13 13.93 6.37 -48.68
C ILE A 13 14.07 7.04 -47.31
N ASN A 14 13.24 8.02 -47.01
CA ASN A 14 13.22 8.70 -45.72
C ASN A 14 12.76 7.74 -44.60
N LEU A 15 11.73 6.94 -44.89
CA LEU A 15 11.26 5.91 -43.93
C LEU A 15 12.34 4.86 -43.64
N LEU A 16 13.17 4.52 -44.60
CA LEU A 16 14.30 3.60 -44.43
C LEU A 16 15.45 4.23 -43.61
N LEU A 17 15.78 5.49 -43.93
CA LEU A 17 16.89 6.21 -43.23
C LEU A 17 16.53 6.57 -41.79
N ASP A 18 15.29 6.97 -41.55
CA ASP A 18 14.81 7.44 -40.25
C ASP A 18 14.05 6.34 -39.46
N LYS A 19 14.20 5.08 -39.85
CA LYS A 19 13.50 3.94 -39.24
C LYS A 19 13.56 3.94 -37.72
N ALA A 20 14.75 4.09 -37.15
CA ALA A 20 14.95 4.10 -35.69
C ALA A 20 14.20 5.25 -35.01
N LYS A 21 14.16 6.43 -35.62
CA LYS A 21 13.42 7.58 -35.12
C LYS A 21 11.92 7.31 -35.04
N TYR A 22 11.33 6.70 -36.07
CA TYR A 22 9.91 6.35 -36.07
C TYR A 22 9.59 5.25 -35.06
N GLU A 23 10.47 4.26 -34.90
CA GLU A 23 10.32 3.22 -33.88
C GLU A 23 10.38 3.81 -32.46
N GLU A 24 11.31 4.74 -32.17
CA GLU A 24 11.38 5.46 -30.90
C GLU A 24 10.14 6.32 -30.65
N GLN A 25 9.67 7.03 -31.66
CA GLN A 25 8.48 7.84 -31.56
C GLN A 25 7.23 7.02 -31.22
N ILE A 26 7.09 5.81 -31.77
CA ILE A 26 6.02 4.88 -31.39
C ILE A 26 6.20 4.39 -29.95
N LYS A 27 7.43 4.07 -29.54
CA LYS A 27 7.75 3.63 -28.17
C LYS A 27 7.57 4.73 -27.11
N SER A 28 7.51 5.99 -27.50
CA SER A 28 7.20 7.08 -26.57
C SER A 28 5.76 7.01 -26.01
N ASN A 29 4.90 6.23 -26.63
CA ASN A 29 3.60 5.88 -26.07
C ASN A 29 3.80 4.82 -24.98
N TYR A 30 3.42 5.12 -23.74
CA TYR A 30 3.63 4.26 -22.57
C TYR A 30 2.90 2.90 -22.61
N TRP A 31 1.96 2.71 -23.56
CA TRP A 31 1.33 1.42 -23.83
C TRP A 31 2.22 0.49 -24.66
N VAL A 32 3.24 1.04 -25.34
CA VAL A 32 4.04 0.30 -26.32
C VAL A 32 5.30 -0.27 -25.67
N GLU A 33 5.39 -1.58 -25.60
CA GLU A 33 6.58 -2.32 -25.19
C GLU A 33 7.65 -2.31 -26.28
N SER A 34 7.24 -2.59 -27.52
CA SER A 34 8.17 -2.58 -28.64
C SER A 34 7.48 -2.19 -29.95
N ALA A 35 8.24 -1.56 -30.83
CA ALA A 35 7.79 -1.20 -32.17
C ALA A 35 8.89 -1.55 -33.18
N GLN A 36 8.49 -2.09 -34.33
CA GLN A 36 9.38 -2.41 -35.44
C GLN A 36 8.74 -1.98 -36.76
N LEU A 37 9.52 -1.21 -37.53
CA LEU A 37 9.18 -0.87 -38.92
C LEU A 37 9.82 -1.87 -39.84
N VAL A 38 9.00 -2.69 -40.52
CA VAL A 38 9.44 -3.73 -41.45
C VAL A 38 9.15 -3.27 -42.87
N TYR A 39 10.20 -3.17 -43.71
CA TYR A 39 10.10 -2.86 -45.10
C TYR A 39 9.99 -4.14 -45.95
N GLN A 40 9.07 -4.16 -46.86
CA GLN A 40 8.93 -5.21 -47.88
C GLN A 40 8.98 -4.57 -49.28
N PHE A 41 10.01 -4.95 -50.04
CA PHE A 41 10.18 -4.48 -51.40
C PHE A 41 8.92 -4.77 -52.25
N PRO A 42 8.48 -3.86 -53.17
CA PRO A 42 9.14 -2.60 -53.50
C PRO A 42 8.71 -1.40 -52.64
N THR A 43 7.53 -1.40 -52.01
CA THR A 43 6.98 -0.17 -51.39
C THR A 43 6.16 -0.39 -50.12
N LYS A 44 6.12 -1.61 -49.60
CA LYS A 44 5.30 -1.92 -48.42
C LYS A 44 6.04 -1.73 -47.11
N PHE A 45 5.51 -0.89 -46.24
CA PHE A 45 5.93 -0.78 -44.84
C PHE A 45 4.87 -1.38 -43.93
N THR A 46 5.34 -2.13 -42.93
CA THR A 46 4.49 -2.71 -41.89
C THR A 46 5.06 -2.29 -40.55
N ILE A 47 4.23 -1.66 -39.71
CA ILE A 47 4.58 -1.37 -38.30
C ILE A 47 4.08 -2.55 -37.48
N LYS A 48 5.01 -3.25 -36.81
CA LYS A 48 4.70 -4.27 -35.80
C LYS A 48 4.81 -3.61 -34.45
N VAL A 49 3.73 -3.60 -33.69
CA VAL A 49 3.69 -3.05 -32.34
C VAL A 49 3.35 -4.17 -31.38
N LYS A 50 4.07 -4.24 -30.27
CA LYS A 50 3.72 -5.05 -29.11
C LYS A 50 3.39 -4.09 -27.96
N GLU A 51 2.21 -4.24 -27.42
CA GLU A 51 1.75 -3.47 -26.25
C GLU A 51 2.12 -4.18 -24.96
N TYR A 52 2.26 -3.44 -23.87
CA TYR A 52 2.38 -4.00 -22.54
C TYR A 52 1.08 -4.71 -22.14
N ASP A 53 1.20 -5.86 -21.50
CA ASP A 53 0.06 -6.60 -20.97
C ASP A 53 -0.52 -5.89 -19.72
N ILE A 54 -1.85 -5.98 -19.55
CA ILE A 54 -2.50 -5.60 -18.30
C ILE A 54 -2.30 -6.75 -17.31
N VAL A 55 -1.61 -6.50 -16.19
CA VAL A 55 -1.28 -7.53 -15.18
C VAL A 55 -2.16 -7.45 -13.94
N ALA A 56 -2.77 -6.29 -13.67
CA ALA A 56 -3.64 -6.07 -12.53
C ALA A 56 -4.52 -4.84 -12.77
N TYR A 57 -5.44 -4.56 -11.85
CA TYR A 57 -6.26 -3.36 -11.85
C TYR A 57 -6.18 -2.68 -10.47
N TYR A 58 -5.82 -1.41 -10.46
CA TYR A 58 -6.01 -0.59 -9.27
C TYR A 58 -7.50 -0.28 -9.11
N VAL A 59 -8.03 -0.55 -7.91
CA VAL A 59 -9.45 -0.36 -7.61
C VAL A 59 -9.62 0.82 -6.66
N SER A 60 -10.42 1.80 -7.09
CA SER A 60 -10.81 2.96 -6.31
C SER A 60 -12.32 3.18 -6.38
N GLY A 61 -13.03 2.78 -5.32
CA GLY A 61 -14.48 2.70 -5.33
C GLY A 61 -14.99 1.73 -6.40
N GLU A 62 -15.80 2.24 -7.34
CA GLU A 62 -16.32 1.44 -8.47
C GLU A 62 -15.43 1.49 -9.71
N ASN A 63 -14.34 2.26 -9.68
CA ASN A 63 -13.47 2.46 -10.84
C ASN A 63 -12.28 1.50 -10.80
N HIS A 64 -11.96 0.95 -11.97
CA HIS A 64 -10.86 0.02 -12.18
C HIS A 64 -9.87 0.61 -13.18
N TYR A 65 -8.64 0.80 -12.77
CA TYR A 65 -7.57 1.40 -13.58
C TYR A 65 -6.53 0.33 -13.92
N PRO A 66 -6.27 0.06 -15.21
CA PRO A 66 -5.29 -0.95 -15.61
C PRO A 66 -3.89 -0.64 -15.08
N ILE A 67 -3.20 -1.67 -14.62
CA ILE A 67 -1.78 -1.66 -14.31
C ILE A 67 -1.08 -2.47 -15.39
N LEU A 68 -0.17 -1.83 -16.10
CA LEU A 68 0.58 -2.45 -17.20
C LEU A 68 1.78 -3.25 -16.67
N SER A 69 2.24 -4.21 -17.45
CA SER A 69 3.44 -5.00 -17.13
C SER A 69 4.74 -4.17 -17.07
N SER A 70 4.70 -2.90 -17.52
CA SER A 70 5.75 -1.91 -17.29
C SER A 70 5.75 -1.30 -15.88
N GLY A 71 4.72 -1.56 -15.07
CA GLY A 71 4.48 -0.89 -13.79
C GLY A 71 3.81 0.50 -13.91
N GLN A 72 3.35 0.85 -15.11
CA GLN A 72 2.59 2.09 -15.33
C GLN A 72 1.12 1.87 -14.95
N LEU A 73 0.57 2.79 -14.15
CA LEU A 73 -0.86 2.88 -13.85
C LEU A 73 -1.55 3.73 -14.93
N GLU A 74 -2.62 3.20 -15.52
CA GLU A 74 -3.45 3.93 -16.47
C GLU A 74 -4.32 4.97 -15.73
N THR A 75 -4.52 6.11 -16.36
CA THR A 75 -5.32 7.21 -15.79
C THR A 75 -6.81 7.11 -16.12
N SER A 76 -7.15 6.31 -17.14
CA SER A 76 -8.51 6.10 -17.58
C SER A 76 -9.08 4.82 -16.99
N ALA A 77 -10.20 4.94 -16.26
CA ALA A 77 -10.89 3.78 -15.74
C ALA A 77 -11.54 2.97 -16.87
N VAL A 78 -11.50 1.65 -16.75
CA VAL A 78 -12.20 0.75 -17.66
C VAL A 78 -13.63 0.49 -17.17
N SER A 79 -14.52 0.20 -18.11
CA SER A 79 -15.90 -0.22 -17.79
C SER A 79 -15.88 -1.60 -17.13
N LEU A 80 -16.73 -1.81 -16.13
CA LEU A 80 -16.92 -3.12 -15.47
C LEU A 80 -17.23 -4.26 -16.45
N VAL A 81 -17.92 -3.94 -17.55
CA VAL A 81 -18.26 -4.92 -18.61
C VAL A 81 -17.01 -5.38 -19.39
N SER A 82 -15.92 -4.60 -19.33
CA SER A 82 -14.68 -4.90 -20.03
C SER A 82 -13.67 -5.66 -19.17
N LEU A 83 -13.98 -5.90 -17.88
CA LEU A 83 -13.11 -6.66 -17.00
C LEU A 83 -13.18 -8.15 -17.31
N PRO A 84 -12.07 -8.89 -17.19
CA PRO A 84 -12.08 -10.35 -17.18
C PRO A 84 -12.93 -10.90 -16.04
N GLU A 85 -13.41 -12.15 -16.15
CA GLU A 85 -14.12 -12.83 -15.07
C GLU A 85 -13.27 -12.95 -13.78
N THR A 86 -11.96 -13.15 -13.97
CA THR A 86 -10.98 -13.16 -12.88
C THR A 86 -9.88 -12.14 -13.18
N TYR A 87 -9.59 -11.30 -12.23
CA TYR A 87 -8.53 -10.30 -12.33
C TYR A 87 -7.94 -10.01 -10.96
N LEU A 88 -6.71 -9.54 -10.96
CA LEU A 88 -5.98 -9.15 -9.76
C LEU A 88 -6.31 -7.70 -9.40
N SER A 89 -6.91 -7.51 -8.23
CA SER A 89 -7.23 -6.19 -7.67
C SER A 89 -6.09 -5.67 -6.80
N VAL A 90 -5.66 -4.43 -7.02
CA VAL A 90 -4.65 -3.74 -6.21
C VAL A 90 -5.32 -2.56 -5.52
N LEU A 91 -5.15 -2.42 -4.20
CA LEU A 91 -5.78 -1.38 -3.39
C LEU A 91 -4.81 -0.25 -2.99
N PHE A 92 -3.68 -0.12 -3.64
CA PHE A 92 -2.73 0.98 -3.46
C PHE A 92 -2.35 1.56 -4.82
N ASN A 93 -1.97 2.84 -4.85
CA ASN A 93 -1.72 3.61 -6.08
C ASN A 93 -0.38 4.34 -6.08
N ASP A 94 0.46 4.11 -5.10
CA ASP A 94 1.82 4.67 -5.11
C ASP A 94 2.64 4.08 -6.25
N SER A 95 3.23 4.94 -7.07
CA SER A 95 3.93 4.56 -8.30
C SER A 95 5.12 3.64 -8.04
N GLU A 96 5.87 3.86 -6.96
CA GLU A 96 7.04 3.03 -6.65
C GLU A 96 6.62 1.67 -6.12
N GLN A 97 5.57 1.63 -5.30
CA GLN A 97 4.99 0.38 -4.81
C GLN A 97 4.39 -0.46 -5.95
N ILE A 98 3.69 0.18 -6.90
CA ILE A 98 3.15 -0.51 -8.09
C ILE A 98 4.28 -1.10 -8.93
N LYS A 99 5.34 -0.34 -9.21
CA LYS A 99 6.50 -0.84 -9.96
C LYS A 99 7.17 -2.02 -9.25
N ALA A 100 7.40 -1.89 -7.94
CA ALA A 100 7.97 -2.97 -7.14
C ALA A 100 7.07 -4.22 -7.19
N PHE A 101 5.75 -4.05 -7.03
CA PHE A 101 4.79 -5.12 -7.10
C PHE A 101 4.80 -5.83 -8.46
N VAL A 102 4.74 -5.09 -9.57
CA VAL A 102 4.78 -5.65 -10.92
C VAL A 102 6.09 -6.38 -11.19
N SER A 103 7.23 -5.83 -10.71
CA SER A 103 8.53 -6.48 -10.82
C SER A 103 8.56 -7.83 -10.11
N GLU A 104 8.10 -7.89 -8.85
CA GLU A 104 8.00 -9.13 -8.08
C GLU A 104 6.99 -10.11 -8.70
N LEU A 105 5.81 -9.59 -9.11
CA LEU A 105 4.77 -10.38 -9.76
C LEU A 105 5.31 -11.04 -11.05
N SER A 106 6.14 -10.35 -11.84
CA SER A 106 6.69 -10.88 -13.08
C SER A 106 7.47 -12.19 -12.90
N GLN A 107 8.06 -12.40 -11.72
CA GLN A 107 8.90 -13.54 -11.37
C GLN A 107 8.11 -14.74 -10.83
N ILE A 108 6.81 -14.59 -10.58
CA ILE A 108 5.92 -15.64 -10.04
C ILE A 108 5.33 -16.47 -11.18
N SER A 109 5.04 -17.75 -10.92
CA SER A 109 4.43 -18.64 -11.92
C SER A 109 3.03 -18.17 -12.35
N PRO A 110 2.62 -18.41 -13.59
CA PRO A 110 1.29 -18.01 -14.08
C PRO A 110 0.14 -18.56 -13.23
N GLU A 111 0.26 -19.79 -12.74
CA GLU A 111 -0.75 -20.45 -11.92
C GLU A 111 -0.94 -19.72 -10.60
N LEU A 112 0.18 -19.33 -9.98
CA LEU A 112 0.15 -18.62 -8.71
C LEU A 112 -0.36 -17.17 -8.87
N LYS A 113 -0.02 -16.51 -9.98
CA LYS A 113 -0.60 -15.20 -10.33
C LYS A 113 -2.12 -15.27 -10.45
N ALA A 114 -2.61 -16.28 -11.16
CA ALA A 114 -4.04 -16.48 -11.37
C ALA A 114 -4.80 -16.83 -10.08
N ALA A 115 -4.11 -17.34 -9.07
CA ALA A 115 -4.71 -17.63 -7.77
C ALA A 115 -4.92 -16.39 -6.89
N ILE A 116 -4.24 -15.28 -7.16
CA ILE A 116 -4.34 -14.05 -6.36
C ILE A 116 -5.56 -13.25 -6.84
N GLN A 117 -6.47 -12.94 -5.94
CA GLN A 117 -7.65 -12.11 -6.19
C GLN A 117 -7.41 -10.64 -5.88
N LYS A 118 -6.80 -10.35 -4.72
CA LYS A 118 -6.65 -8.99 -4.19
C LYS A 118 -5.32 -8.80 -3.49
N VAL A 119 -4.76 -7.60 -3.62
CA VAL A 119 -3.55 -7.17 -2.92
C VAL A 119 -3.80 -5.85 -2.22
N GLU A 120 -3.44 -5.76 -0.94
CA GLU A 120 -3.54 -4.55 -0.14
C GLU A 120 -2.29 -4.37 0.73
N LEU A 121 -1.98 -3.12 1.09
CA LEU A 121 -0.92 -2.84 2.06
C LEU A 121 -1.38 -3.23 3.45
N ALA A 122 -0.53 -3.92 4.20
CA ALA A 122 -0.77 -4.35 5.56
C ALA A 122 0.49 -4.11 6.44
N PRO A 123 1.04 -2.88 6.48
CA PRO A 123 2.29 -2.60 7.19
C PRO A 123 2.18 -2.99 8.65
N SER A 124 3.22 -3.67 9.17
CA SER A 124 3.36 -4.04 10.56
C SER A 124 4.36 -3.13 11.28
N LYS A 125 4.57 -3.37 12.59
CA LYS A 125 5.63 -2.69 13.36
C LYS A 125 7.04 -3.14 12.96
N VAL A 126 7.16 -4.30 12.33
CA VAL A 126 8.42 -4.93 11.95
C VAL A 126 8.72 -4.67 10.46
N THR A 127 7.70 -4.77 9.61
CA THR A 127 7.84 -4.73 8.15
C THR A 127 6.95 -3.65 7.57
N SER A 128 7.54 -2.59 7.03
CA SER A 128 6.81 -1.44 6.48
C SER A 128 6.19 -1.72 5.11
N ASP A 129 6.77 -2.64 4.35
CA ASP A 129 6.34 -3.04 3.00
C ASP A 129 5.54 -4.36 3.01
N LEU A 130 4.97 -4.74 4.16
CA LEU A 130 4.12 -5.92 4.25
C LEU A 130 2.85 -5.72 3.43
N ILE A 131 2.52 -6.72 2.60
CA ILE A 131 1.28 -6.78 1.84
C ILE A 131 0.45 -7.99 2.25
N ARG A 132 -0.86 -7.85 2.10
CA ARG A 132 -1.82 -8.94 2.23
C ARG A 132 -2.32 -9.32 0.85
N LEU A 133 -2.17 -10.59 0.50
CA LEU A 133 -2.74 -11.20 -0.68
C LEU A 133 -3.97 -11.99 -0.26
N THR A 134 -5.12 -11.69 -0.85
CA THR A 134 -6.31 -12.55 -0.73
C THR A 134 -6.36 -13.44 -1.96
N MET A 135 -6.44 -14.74 -1.74
CA MET A 135 -6.49 -15.73 -2.80
C MET A 135 -7.95 -16.00 -3.21
N TYR A 136 -8.19 -16.52 -4.42
CA TYR A 136 -9.54 -16.88 -4.88
C TYR A 136 -10.18 -17.99 -4.07
N ASP A 137 -9.40 -18.82 -3.38
CA ASP A 137 -9.86 -19.87 -2.47
C ASP A 137 -10.06 -19.38 -1.03
N THR A 138 -10.07 -18.08 -0.83
CA THR A 138 -10.30 -17.39 0.45
C THR A 138 -9.16 -17.44 1.46
N ASP A 139 -8.01 -18.02 1.10
CA ASP A 139 -6.81 -17.91 1.93
C ASP A 139 -6.26 -16.49 1.90
N GLU A 140 -5.60 -16.10 2.99
CA GLU A 140 -4.84 -14.85 3.07
C GLU A 140 -3.34 -15.16 3.19
N VAL A 141 -2.50 -14.44 2.47
CA VAL A 141 -1.04 -14.54 2.59
C VAL A 141 -0.47 -13.18 2.95
N LEU A 142 0.24 -13.10 4.08
CA LEU A 142 1.01 -11.93 4.49
C LEU A 142 2.46 -12.14 4.07
N VAL A 143 2.99 -11.22 3.26
CA VAL A 143 4.36 -11.33 2.74
C VAL A 143 4.95 -9.94 2.52
N PRO A 144 6.25 -9.71 2.81
CA PRO A 144 6.92 -8.47 2.41
C PRO A 144 6.92 -8.34 0.89
N LEU A 145 6.55 -7.15 0.39
CA LEU A 145 6.52 -6.87 -1.04
C LEU A 145 7.87 -7.16 -1.70
N SER A 146 8.95 -6.74 -1.06
CA SER A 146 10.33 -6.93 -1.53
C SER A 146 10.80 -8.39 -1.60
N GLU A 147 10.07 -9.32 -0.98
CA GLU A 147 10.39 -10.75 -0.94
C GLU A 147 9.28 -11.63 -1.53
N MET A 148 8.26 -11.02 -2.14
CA MET A 148 7.07 -11.71 -2.62
C MET A 148 7.41 -12.85 -3.60
N SER A 149 8.26 -12.61 -4.58
CA SER A 149 8.66 -13.61 -5.59
C SER A 149 9.39 -14.82 -4.99
N LYS A 150 10.11 -14.62 -3.87
CA LYS A 150 10.87 -15.66 -3.18
C LYS A 150 10.01 -16.47 -2.22
N LYS A 151 9.15 -15.80 -1.46
CA LYS A 151 8.36 -16.40 -0.38
C LYS A 151 7.04 -17.00 -0.87
N LEU A 152 6.31 -16.30 -1.75
CA LEU A 152 5.00 -16.74 -2.20
C LEU A 152 4.94 -18.14 -2.84
N PRO A 153 5.98 -18.65 -3.55
CA PRO A 153 5.97 -20.03 -4.04
C PRO A 153 5.83 -21.11 -2.94
N TYR A 154 6.14 -20.77 -1.68
CA TYR A 154 5.92 -21.71 -0.57
C TYR A 154 4.42 -21.93 -0.28
N TYR A 155 3.56 -20.97 -0.63
CA TYR A 155 2.11 -21.13 -0.53
C TYR A 155 1.62 -22.39 -1.24
N SER A 156 2.07 -22.63 -2.48
CA SER A 156 1.69 -23.82 -3.25
C SER A 156 2.11 -25.15 -2.58
N LYS A 157 3.14 -25.12 -1.72
CA LYS A 157 3.59 -26.31 -0.96
C LYS A 157 2.79 -26.52 0.32
N ILE A 158 2.29 -25.43 0.91
CA ILE A 158 1.53 -25.44 2.16
C ILE A 158 0.05 -25.71 1.89
N LYS A 159 -0.49 -25.16 0.83
CA LYS A 159 -1.91 -25.24 0.48
C LYS A 159 -2.51 -26.66 0.58
N PRO A 160 -1.86 -27.73 0.08
CA PRO A 160 -2.39 -29.08 0.20
C PRO A 160 -2.54 -29.61 1.64
N GLN A 161 -1.92 -28.94 2.61
CA GLN A 161 -1.96 -29.30 4.02
C GLN A 161 -3.03 -28.54 4.80
N LEU A 162 -3.62 -27.50 4.18
CA LEU A 162 -4.67 -26.68 4.77
C LEU A 162 -6.03 -27.28 4.43
N SER A 163 -6.86 -27.54 5.44
CA SER A 163 -8.21 -28.09 5.29
C SER A 163 -9.30 -27.02 5.28
N GLU A 164 -9.00 -25.83 5.77
CA GLU A 164 -9.90 -24.68 5.92
C GLU A 164 -9.23 -23.39 5.45
N PRO A 165 -10.01 -22.34 5.14
CA PRO A 165 -9.45 -21.03 4.84
C PRO A 165 -8.49 -20.57 5.94
N SER A 166 -7.28 -20.25 5.55
CA SER A 166 -6.18 -20.01 6.47
C SER A 166 -5.46 -18.69 6.16
N VAL A 167 -4.82 -18.15 7.18
CA VAL A 167 -3.86 -17.06 7.04
C VAL A 167 -2.46 -17.66 7.07
N ILE A 168 -1.68 -17.40 6.05
CA ILE A 168 -0.28 -17.80 5.93
C ILE A 168 0.59 -16.56 6.12
N ASP A 169 1.24 -16.48 7.27
CA ASP A 169 2.14 -15.38 7.61
C ASP A 169 3.57 -15.73 7.22
N MET A 170 4.11 -14.96 6.27
CA MET A 170 5.46 -15.08 5.74
C MET A 170 6.32 -13.85 6.09
N GLU A 171 5.93 -13.05 7.09
CA GLU A 171 6.68 -11.85 7.48
C GLU A 171 8.10 -12.20 7.97
N ALA A 172 8.21 -12.87 9.09
CA ALA A 172 9.50 -13.26 9.70
C ALA A 172 9.84 -14.75 9.50
N GLY A 173 8.84 -15.58 9.29
CA GLY A 173 8.93 -17.03 9.06
C GLY A 173 7.76 -17.48 8.23
N ILE A 174 7.44 -18.77 8.23
CA ILE A 174 6.25 -19.28 7.56
C ILE A 174 5.38 -19.94 8.61
N TYR A 175 4.28 -19.29 8.94
CA TYR A 175 3.30 -19.74 9.91
C TYR A 175 1.94 -19.81 9.24
N SER A 176 1.10 -20.77 9.64
CA SER A 176 -0.28 -20.83 9.19
C SER A 176 -1.22 -20.99 10.39
N TYR A 177 -2.34 -20.30 10.35
CA TYR A 177 -3.41 -20.38 11.33
C TYR A 177 -4.76 -20.17 10.64
N THR A 178 -5.84 -20.66 11.24
CA THR A 178 -7.18 -20.53 10.63
C THR A 178 -7.67 -19.09 10.69
N VAL A 179 -8.59 -18.73 9.80
CA VAL A 179 -9.25 -17.41 9.85
C VAL A 179 -10.00 -17.21 11.18
N ALA A 180 -10.51 -18.30 11.77
CA ALA A 180 -11.15 -18.25 13.08
C ALA A 180 -10.16 -17.87 14.20
N ASP A 181 -8.96 -18.46 14.19
CA ASP A 181 -7.89 -18.13 15.14
C ASP A 181 -7.43 -16.67 14.98
N LYS A 182 -7.36 -16.17 13.72
CA LYS A 182 -7.06 -14.77 13.43
C LYS A 182 -8.03 -13.83 14.14
N LEU A 183 -9.34 -14.06 14.01
CA LEU A 183 -10.35 -13.23 14.64
C LEU A 183 -10.23 -13.21 16.17
N ILE A 184 -9.89 -14.34 16.77
CA ILE A 184 -9.64 -14.44 18.21
C ILE A 184 -8.40 -13.61 18.60
N MET A 185 -7.31 -13.75 17.88
CA MET A 185 -6.07 -13.00 18.13
C MET A 185 -6.26 -11.49 17.97
N GLU A 186 -6.96 -11.04 16.92
CA GLU A 186 -7.27 -9.63 16.69
C GLU A 186 -8.19 -9.06 17.80
N ALA A 187 -9.17 -9.83 18.25
CA ALA A 187 -10.04 -9.43 19.36
C ALA A 187 -9.27 -9.30 20.68
N GLU A 188 -8.36 -10.23 20.98
CA GLU A 188 -7.51 -10.15 22.16
C GLU A 188 -6.52 -8.99 22.10
N GLU A 189 -5.91 -8.71 20.95
CA GLU A 189 -4.99 -7.57 20.79
C GLU A 189 -5.73 -6.25 20.97
N LYS A 190 -6.93 -6.13 20.38
CA LYS A 190 -7.79 -4.95 20.53
C LYS A 190 -8.17 -4.72 22.00
N ALA A 191 -8.60 -5.77 22.69
CA ALA A 191 -8.92 -5.69 24.11
C ALA A 191 -7.71 -5.26 24.97
N LYS A 192 -6.51 -5.77 24.65
CA LYS A 192 -5.24 -5.35 25.31
C LYS A 192 -4.89 -3.89 25.03
N GLN A 193 -5.14 -3.40 23.82
CA GLN A 193 -4.91 -1.99 23.47
C GLN A 193 -5.88 -1.07 24.22
N GLU A 194 -7.18 -1.40 24.21
CA GLU A 194 -8.22 -0.65 24.93
C GLU A 194 -7.94 -0.61 26.44
N ALA A 195 -7.50 -1.72 27.04
CA ALA A 195 -7.11 -1.78 28.45
C ALA A 195 -5.90 -0.88 28.77
N LYS A 196 -4.88 -0.86 27.90
CA LYS A 196 -3.71 0.02 28.04
C LYS A 196 -4.07 1.51 27.90
N GLU A 197 -4.97 1.86 26.99
CA GLU A 197 -5.44 3.24 26.85
C GLU A 197 -6.28 3.68 28.05
N ALA A 198 -7.14 2.82 28.57
CA ALA A 198 -7.92 3.08 29.78
C ALA A 198 -7.00 3.31 31.00
N GLU A 199 -5.97 2.48 31.15
CA GLU A 199 -4.97 2.64 32.24
C GLU A 199 -4.18 3.95 32.10
N LYS A 200 -3.79 4.32 30.89
CA LYS A 200 -3.13 5.61 30.64
C LYS A 200 -4.01 6.80 31.00
N LYS A 201 -5.27 6.77 30.59
CA LYS A 201 -6.26 7.83 30.92
C LYS A 201 -6.46 7.95 32.44
N GLN A 202 -6.58 6.83 33.14
CA GLN A 202 -6.72 6.83 34.60
C GLN A 202 -5.50 7.43 35.28
N LYS A 203 -4.28 7.04 34.89
CA LYS A 203 -3.02 7.60 35.44
C LYS A 203 -2.88 9.10 35.18
N GLU A 204 -3.32 9.57 34.00
CA GLU A 204 -3.29 11.00 33.66
C GLU A 204 -4.32 11.79 34.48
N GLU A 205 -5.51 11.24 34.70
CA GLU A 205 -6.55 11.86 35.50
C GLU A 205 -6.16 11.91 36.98
N GLU A 206 -5.55 10.83 37.52
CA GLU A 206 -5.02 10.77 38.87
C GLU A 206 -3.89 11.79 39.08
N LYS A 207 -2.99 11.93 38.12
CA LYS A 207 -1.93 12.94 38.13
C LYS A 207 -2.48 14.36 38.19
N LYS A 208 -3.49 14.67 37.38
CA LYS A 208 -4.16 15.98 37.37
C LYS A 208 -4.84 16.28 38.72
N ARG A 209 -5.51 15.28 39.31
CA ARG A 209 -6.12 15.43 40.66
C ARG A 209 -5.07 15.71 41.73
N LEU A 210 -3.93 15.01 41.69
CA LEU A 210 -2.83 15.24 42.62
C LEU A 210 -2.22 16.64 42.46
N GLU A 211 -2.01 17.13 41.23
CA GLU A 211 -1.55 18.50 40.96
C GLU A 211 -2.56 19.55 41.46
N GLU A 212 -3.85 19.37 41.23
CA GLU A 212 -4.89 20.26 41.76
C GLU A 212 -4.93 20.30 43.29
N GLN A 213 -4.73 19.15 43.95
CA GLN A 213 -4.67 19.10 45.40
C GLN A 213 -3.41 19.80 45.96
N GLN A 214 -2.27 19.61 45.29
CA GLN A 214 -1.03 20.32 45.69
C GLN A 214 -1.17 21.84 45.52
N ASN A 215 -1.73 22.29 44.40
CA ASN A 215 -1.95 23.74 44.19
C ASN A 215 -2.91 24.35 45.20
N LYS A 216 -3.97 23.66 45.60
CA LYS A 216 -4.89 24.10 46.64
C LYS A 216 -4.21 24.19 48.00
N LEU A 217 -3.37 23.21 48.36
CA LEU A 217 -2.59 23.21 49.60
C LEU A 217 -1.54 24.34 49.64
N GLU A 218 -0.92 24.67 48.52
CA GLU A 218 0.00 25.82 48.42
C GLU A 218 -0.72 27.17 48.56
N GLU A 219 -1.89 27.31 47.95
CA GLU A 219 -2.72 28.53 48.13
C GLU A 219 -3.18 28.72 49.58
N GLU A 220 -3.57 27.63 50.24
CA GLU A 220 -4.00 27.67 51.63
C GLU A 220 -2.83 28.04 52.57
N LYS A 221 -1.65 27.49 52.33
CA LYS A 221 -0.42 27.88 53.05
C LYS A 221 -0.07 29.34 52.84
N LYS A 222 -0.14 29.87 51.65
CA LYS A 222 0.12 31.29 51.36
C LYS A 222 -0.86 32.21 52.10
N LYS A 223 -2.15 31.85 52.14
CA LYS A 223 -3.18 32.61 52.87
C LYS A 223 -2.92 32.62 54.36
N LEU A 224 -2.50 31.51 54.98
CA LEU A 224 -2.15 31.40 56.38
C LEU A 224 -0.89 32.22 56.71
N GLU A 225 0.12 32.24 55.86
CA GLU A 225 1.31 33.08 56.04
C GLU A 225 0.99 34.56 55.92
N GLU A 226 0.11 35.00 55.03
CA GLU A 226 -0.34 36.38 54.89
C GLU A 226 -1.16 36.85 56.11
N GLU A 227 -2.01 35.99 56.68
CA GLU A 227 -2.75 36.25 57.92
C GLU A 227 -1.82 36.37 59.13
N SER A 228 -0.83 35.48 59.25
CA SER A 228 0.18 35.52 60.32
C SER A 228 1.01 36.81 60.27
N ASN A 229 1.38 37.26 59.06
CA ASN A 229 2.13 38.54 58.91
C ASN A 229 1.29 39.77 59.18
N ARG A 230 -0.02 39.78 58.95
CA ARG A 230 -0.92 40.89 59.31
C ARG A 230 -1.07 41.06 60.81
N ASN A 231 -1.05 40.00 61.58
CA ASN A 231 -1.19 40.02 63.04
C ASN A 231 0.08 40.42 63.78
N GLN A 232 1.24 40.52 63.12
CA GLN A 232 2.51 40.94 63.70
C GLN A 232 2.89 42.42 63.54
N THR A 233 1.98 43.27 63.06
CA THR A 233 2.25 44.71 62.93
C THR A 233 2.17 45.36 64.30
N PRO A 234 3.27 45.92 64.92
CA PRO A 234 3.25 46.48 66.25
C PRO A 234 2.43 47.81 66.26
N GLN A 235 1.49 47.90 67.25
CA GLN A 235 0.79 49.12 67.55
C GLN A 235 1.82 50.17 67.95
N ARG A 236 2.04 51.20 67.16
CA ARG A 236 2.78 52.40 67.50
C ARG A 236 1.96 53.15 68.53
N SER A 237 2.43 53.10 69.83
CA SER A 237 1.95 53.93 70.89
C SER A 237 2.13 55.42 70.52
N PRO A 238 1.16 56.30 70.80
CA PRO A 238 1.32 57.73 70.64
C PRO A 238 2.18 58.28 71.80
N ARG A 239 3.32 58.87 71.48
CA ARG A 239 4.08 59.69 72.44
C ARG A 239 3.38 61.07 72.54
N ARG A 240 3.15 61.41 73.81
CA ARG A 240 2.86 62.78 74.25
C ARG A 240 4.04 63.73 74.03
#